data_611ca4d70b3d9d96e4cf69d5287bfc9b
#
_entry.id   611ca4d70b3d9d96e4cf69d5287bfc9b
#
_cell.length_a   1.000
_cell.length_b   1.000
_cell.length_c   1.000
_cell.angle_alpha   90.00
_cell.angle_beta   90.00
_cell.angle_gamma   90.00
#
_symmetry.space_group_name_H-M   'P 1'
#
loop_
_entity.id
_entity.type
_entity.pdbx_description
1 polymer ?
#
loop_
_entity_poly.entity_id
_entity_poly.type
_entity_poly.pdbx_seq_one_letter_code
_entity_poly.pdbx_strand_id
1 'polypeptide(L)'
;GLFITNEGNFMYGNASLSYYDPEKKHVENEVFARANAIKLGDVAQSMVIRNGIGWIVVNNSGVIYAIDINTFKEVGRITGFTSPRYIHFLSDEKAYVTQIWDPRIYIVNPKTYQITGYVETDMDFETGSTEQMVQYDKYVFTNCWSYQNRILVIDTETDKVCDQIT
;
A
#
# COMPACT_ATOMS: atom_id res chain seq x y z
N GLY A 1 -8.81 -1.14 -18.62
CA GLY A 1 -9.04 0.19 -18.10
C GLY A 1 -7.94 0.69 -17.18
N LEU A 2 -8.12 1.85 -16.63
CA LEU A 2 -7.17 2.51 -15.74
C LEU A 2 -7.86 2.89 -14.43
N PHE A 3 -7.29 2.48 -13.31
CA PHE A 3 -7.71 2.97 -12.00
C PHE A 3 -6.95 4.24 -11.63
N ILE A 4 -7.64 5.15 -10.99
CA ILE A 4 -7.10 6.43 -10.53
C ILE A 4 -7.46 6.57 -9.05
N THR A 5 -6.45 6.52 -8.19
CA THR A 5 -6.62 6.83 -6.77
C THR A 5 -6.67 8.35 -6.61
N ASN A 6 -7.77 8.85 -6.09
CA ASN A 6 -7.92 10.26 -5.75
C ASN A 6 -7.64 10.40 -4.26
N GLU A 7 -6.52 11.02 -3.95
CA GLU A 7 -6.01 11.16 -2.59
C GLU A 7 -7.01 11.86 -1.66
N GLY A 8 -7.68 12.86 -2.18
CA GLY A 8 -8.56 13.73 -1.38
C GLY A 8 -7.75 14.73 -0.57
N ASN A 9 -8.42 15.35 0.38
CA ASN A 9 -7.80 16.29 1.32
C ASN A 9 -7.52 15.57 2.65
N PHE A 10 -6.32 15.71 3.15
CA PHE A 10 -5.91 15.14 4.43
C PHE A 10 -6.88 15.55 5.57
N MET A 11 -7.34 14.60 6.36
CA MET A 11 -8.33 14.72 7.45
C MET A 11 -9.78 14.99 7.02
N TYR A 12 -10.10 14.93 5.72
CA TYR A 12 -11.48 15.13 5.25
C TYR A 12 -12.23 13.83 4.95
N GLY A 13 -11.54 12.70 4.89
CA GLY A 13 -12.15 11.38 4.62
C GLY A 13 -12.86 11.34 3.26
N ASN A 14 -12.32 12.04 2.27
CA ASN A 14 -12.92 12.20 0.93
C ASN A 14 -12.06 11.59 -0.18
N ALA A 15 -11.17 10.67 0.15
CA ALA A 15 -10.47 9.87 -0.83
C ALA A 15 -11.45 9.02 -1.64
N SER A 16 -11.15 8.81 -2.90
CA SER A 16 -12.02 8.04 -3.79
C SER A 16 -11.23 7.24 -4.84
N LEU A 17 -11.90 6.31 -5.49
CA LEU A 17 -11.39 5.55 -6.60
C LEU A 17 -12.21 5.87 -7.85
N SER A 18 -11.53 6.26 -8.93
CA SER A 18 -12.12 6.41 -10.25
C SER A 18 -11.61 5.33 -11.18
N TYR A 19 -12.42 4.99 -12.18
CA TYR A 19 -12.09 4.03 -13.23
C TYR A 19 -12.30 4.66 -14.60
N TYR A 20 -11.29 4.62 -15.46
CA TYR A 20 -11.37 5.04 -16.85
C TYR A 20 -11.50 3.83 -17.77
N ASP A 21 -12.57 3.80 -18.54
CA ASP A 21 -12.79 2.83 -19.61
C ASP A 21 -12.29 3.42 -20.94
N PRO A 22 -11.18 2.91 -21.51
CA PRO A 22 -10.61 3.48 -22.73
C PRO A 22 -11.43 3.16 -23.99
N GLU A 23 -12.24 2.10 -23.99
CA GLU A 23 -13.11 1.75 -25.13
C GLU A 23 -14.29 2.71 -25.22
N LYS A 24 -14.93 2.99 -24.09
CA LYS A 24 -16.03 3.93 -23.97
C LYS A 24 -15.58 5.37 -23.84
N LYS A 25 -14.28 5.61 -23.62
CA LYS A 25 -13.71 6.95 -23.30
C LYS A 25 -14.46 7.64 -22.17
N HIS A 26 -14.80 6.89 -21.14
CA HIS A 26 -15.63 7.32 -20.03
C HIS A 26 -14.93 7.10 -18.69
N VAL A 27 -15.09 8.08 -17.77
CA VAL A 27 -14.61 8.00 -16.39
C VAL A 27 -15.80 7.75 -15.48
N GLU A 28 -15.70 6.71 -14.66
CA GLU A 28 -16.60 6.46 -13.56
C GLU A 28 -15.95 6.90 -12.26
N ASN A 29 -16.58 7.83 -11.54
CA ASN A 29 -16.07 8.31 -10.26
C ASN A 29 -16.69 7.53 -9.10
N GLU A 30 -15.96 7.50 -7.96
CA GLU A 30 -16.41 6.90 -6.71
C GLU A 30 -16.81 5.42 -6.84
N VAL A 31 -16.13 4.67 -7.72
CA VAL A 31 -16.50 3.28 -8.04
C VAL A 31 -16.46 2.37 -6.81
N PHE A 32 -15.52 2.61 -5.87
CA PHE A 32 -15.47 1.86 -4.60
C PHE A 32 -16.69 2.15 -3.73
N ALA A 33 -17.01 3.41 -3.49
CA ALA A 33 -18.11 3.80 -2.62
C ALA A 33 -19.47 3.35 -3.18
N ARG A 34 -19.66 3.45 -4.48
CA ARG A 34 -20.87 2.98 -5.18
C ARG A 34 -21.04 1.46 -5.09
N ALA A 35 -19.95 0.70 -5.19
CA ALA A 35 -20.00 -0.76 -5.15
C ALA A 35 -20.20 -1.32 -3.73
N ASN A 36 -19.73 -0.60 -2.69
CA ASN A 36 -19.62 -1.13 -1.32
C ASN A 36 -20.50 -0.38 -0.31
N ALA A 37 -21.15 0.71 -0.69
CA ALA A 37 -21.97 1.57 0.17
C ALA A 37 -21.20 2.15 1.39
N ILE A 38 -19.89 2.24 1.30
CA ILE A 38 -18.99 2.87 2.28
C ILE A 38 -17.98 3.77 1.56
N LYS A 39 -17.50 4.81 2.24
CA LYS A 39 -16.42 5.65 1.72
C LYS A 39 -15.09 4.89 1.74
N LEU A 40 -14.19 5.23 0.81
CA LEU A 40 -12.84 4.66 0.77
C LEU A 40 -12.03 5.06 2.01
N GLY A 41 -12.16 6.31 2.45
CA GLY A 41 -11.49 6.81 3.65
C GLY A 41 -10.71 8.09 3.39
N ASP A 42 -9.56 8.22 4.05
CA ASP A 42 -8.72 9.41 4.03
C ASP A 42 -7.34 9.10 3.46
N VAL A 43 -6.99 9.79 2.39
CA VAL A 43 -5.73 9.68 1.64
C VAL A 43 -5.53 8.31 0.96
N ALA A 44 -6.12 8.15 -0.23
CA ALA A 44 -5.86 7.00 -1.11
C ALA A 44 -4.49 7.14 -1.78
N GLN A 45 -3.46 6.59 -1.14
CA GLN A 45 -2.06 6.83 -1.47
C GLN A 45 -1.59 6.09 -2.72
N SER A 46 -1.94 4.82 -2.83
CA SER A 46 -1.45 3.96 -3.91
C SER A 46 -2.40 2.81 -4.18
N MET A 47 -2.23 2.19 -5.34
CA MET A 47 -2.95 0.98 -5.72
C MET A 47 -2.04 0.04 -6.52
N VAL A 48 -2.11 -1.25 -6.22
CA VAL A 48 -1.45 -2.32 -6.99
C VAL A 48 -2.50 -3.32 -7.44
N ILE A 49 -2.41 -3.78 -8.68
CA ILE A 49 -3.28 -4.84 -9.20
C ILE A 49 -2.46 -6.14 -9.29
N ARG A 50 -2.98 -7.20 -8.67
CA ARG A 50 -2.39 -8.54 -8.72
C ARG A 50 -3.50 -9.60 -8.79
N ASN A 51 -3.40 -10.51 -9.76
CA ASN A 51 -4.31 -11.64 -9.93
C ASN A 51 -5.81 -11.26 -9.91
N GLY A 52 -6.17 -10.16 -10.58
CA GLY A 52 -7.55 -9.67 -10.63
C GLY A 52 -8.04 -8.94 -9.37
N ILE A 53 -7.18 -8.77 -8.38
CA ILE A 53 -7.45 -8.02 -7.16
C ILE A 53 -6.71 -6.69 -7.18
N GLY A 54 -7.44 -5.61 -6.92
CA GLY A 54 -6.88 -4.28 -6.70
C GLY A 54 -6.66 -4.02 -5.20
N TRP A 55 -5.43 -3.73 -4.83
CA TRP A 55 -5.03 -3.46 -3.44
C TRP A 55 -4.85 -1.95 -3.27
N ILE A 56 -5.76 -1.32 -2.54
CA ILE A 56 -5.81 0.14 -2.37
C ILE A 56 -5.29 0.48 -0.99
N VAL A 57 -4.17 1.21 -0.94
CA VAL A 57 -3.57 1.68 0.31
C VAL A 57 -4.18 3.02 0.69
N VAL A 58 -4.86 3.06 1.84
CA VAL A 58 -5.50 4.27 2.36
C VAL A 58 -4.74 4.73 3.60
N ASN A 59 -3.86 5.69 3.37
CA ASN A 59 -2.80 6.11 4.30
C ASN A 59 -3.33 6.55 5.66
N ASN A 60 -4.13 7.61 5.72
CA ASN A 60 -4.59 8.16 7.00
C ASN A 60 -5.77 7.39 7.62
N SER A 61 -6.29 6.38 6.93
CA SER A 61 -7.26 5.43 7.49
C SER A 61 -6.62 4.14 8.01
N GLY A 62 -5.31 3.94 7.80
CA GLY A 62 -4.56 2.79 8.30
C GLY A 62 -5.08 1.45 7.75
N VAL A 63 -5.57 1.43 6.51
CA VAL A 63 -6.19 0.25 5.90
C VAL A 63 -5.70 0.03 4.47
N ILE A 64 -5.65 -1.23 4.06
CA ILE A 64 -5.49 -1.64 2.68
C ILE A 64 -6.72 -2.45 2.29
N TYR A 65 -7.50 -1.95 1.33
CA TYR A 65 -8.63 -2.69 0.77
C TYR A 65 -8.19 -3.59 -0.37
N ALA A 66 -8.74 -4.80 -0.42
CA ALA A 66 -8.67 -5.69 -1.56
C ALA A 66 -10.03 -5.68 -2.27
N ILE A 67 -10.05 -5.33 -3.55
CA ILE A 67 -11.27 -5.28 -4.37
C ILE A 67 -11.14 -6.17 -5.60
N ASP A 68 -12.23 -6.77 -6.03
CA ASP A 68 -12.32 -7.36 -7.37
C ASP A 68 -12.32 -6.24 -8.42
N ILE A 69 -11.39 -6.29 -9.39
CA ILE A 69 -11.21 -5.20 -10.37
C ILE A 69 -12.33 -5.08 -11.40
N ASN A 70 -13.20 -6.07 -11.53
CA ASN A 70 -14.31 -6.05 -12.48
C ASN A 70 -15.61 -5.53 -11.84
N THR A 71 -15.81 -5.80 -10.57
CA THR A 71 -17.03 -5.43 -9.83
C THR A 71 -16.83 -4.27 -8.86
N PHE A 72 -15.58 -3.91 -8.60
CA PHE A 72 -15.14 -2.92 -7.61
C PHE A 72 -15.55 -3.26 -6.17
N LYS A 73 -16.09 -4.47 -5.95
CA LYS A 73 -16.51 -4.93 -4.63
C LYS A 73 -15.32 -5.33 -3.79
N GLU A 74 -15.37 -4.96 -2.54
CA GLU A 74 -14.43 -5.41 -1.53
C GLU A 74 -14.52 -6.93 -1.35
N VAL A 75 -13.36 -7.58 -1.39
CA VAL A 75 -13.20 -9.02 -1.12
C VAL A 75 -12.45 -9.25 0.19
N GLY A 76 -11.82 -8.24 0.74
CA GLY A 76 -11.11 -8.27 2.02
C GLY A 76 -10.41 -6.97 2.33
N ARG A 77 -9.84 -6.87 3.52
CA ARG A 77 -9.02 -5.73 3.94
C ARG A 77 -7.99 -6.14 4.98
N ILE A 78 -6.87 -5.41 5.00
CA ILE A 78 -5.86 -5.51 6.03
C ILE A 78 -5.91 -4.22 6.85
N THR A 79 -5.99 -4.34 8.16
CA THR A 79 -6.04 -3.21 9.11
C THR A 79 -4.90 -3.29 10.12
N GLY A 80 -4.74 -2.25 10.92
CA GLY A 80 -3.72 -2.22 11.98
C GLY A 80 -2.43 -1.52 11.59
N PHE A 81 -2.45 -0.77 10.48
CA PHE A 81 -1.33 0.07 10.07
C PHE A 81 -1.36 1.42 10.78
N THR A 82 -0.19 2.02 10.96
CA THR A 82 -0.04 3.40 11.44
C THR A 82 -0.38 4.38 10.33
N SER A 83 0.35 4.31 9.23
CA SER A 83 0.20 5.22 8.09
C SER A 83 0.80 4.57 6.83
N PRO A 84 0.11 3.57 6.23
CA PRO A 84 0.65 2.77 5.13
C PRO A 84 0.80 3.60 3.86
N ARG A 85 1.84 3.30 3.08
CA ARG A 85 2.17 4.03 1.85
C ARG A 85 2.08 3.16 0.61
N TYR A 86 2.80 2.05 0.56
CA TYR A 86 2.88 1.17 -0.60
C TYR A 86 2.87 -0.29 -0.15
N ILE A 87 2.29 -1.15 -0.98
CA ILE A 87 2.36 -2.60 -0.84
C ILE A 87 3.19 -3.19 -1.98
N HIS A 88 4.12 -4.08 -1.65
CA HIS A 88 4.95 -4.81 -2.60
C HIS A 88 4.84 -6.32 -2.36
N PHE A 89 4.40 -7.04 -3.38
CA PHE A 89 4.17 -8.48 -3.29
C PHE A 89 5.45 -9.26 -3.56
N LEU A 90 5.82 -10.13 -2.64
CA LEU A 90 6.89 -11.11 -2.79
C LEU A 90 6.35 -12.45 -3.30
N SER A 91 5.13 -12.80 -2.88
CA SER A 91 4.39 -13.98 -3.31
C SER A 91 2.88 -13.75 -3.12
N ASP A 92 2.06 -14.77 -3.33
CA ASP A 92 0.62 -14.70 -3.05
C ASP A 92 0.31 -14.72 -1.54
N GLU A 93 1.28 -15.11 -0.72
CA GLU A 93 1.13 -15.24 0.74
C GLU A 93 1.99 -14.25 1.52
N LYS A 94 2.81 -13.45 0.84
CA LYS A 94 3.73 -12.53 1.48
C LYS A 94 3.87 -11.23 0.70
N ALA A 95 3.66 -10.12 1.39
CA ALA A 95 3.92 -8.79 0.86
C ALA A 95 4.50 -7.88 1.95
N TYR A 96 5.25 -6.88 1.52
CA TYR A 96 5.74 -5.80 2.38
C TYR A 96 4.84 -4.58 2.24
N VAL A 97 4.62 -3.89 3.36
CA VAL A 97 3.90 -2.61 3.41
C VAL A 97 4.79 -1.57 4.09
N THR A 98 5.14 -0.54 3.32
CA THR A 98 5.89 0.61 3.85
C THR A 98 4.96 1.59 4.55
N GLN A 99 5.50 2.35 5.49
CA GLN A 99 4.76 3.31 6.29
C GLN A 99 5.54 4.60 6.50
N ILE A 100 4.81 5.66 6.82
CA ILE A 100 5.37 6.85 7.48
C ILE A 100 4.97 6.87 8.95
N TRP A 101 5.80 7.49 9.79
CA TRP A 101 5.62 7.56 11.25
C TRP A 101 5.67 6.18 11.94
N ASP A 102 6.31 5.22 11.29
CA ASP A 102 6.66 3.91 11.84
C ASP A 102 7.95 3.44 11.15
N PRO A 103 9.02 3.10 11.92
CA PRO A 103 10.28 2.68 11.35
C PRO A 103 10.23 1.27 10.74
N ARG A 104 9.20 0.50 11.06
CA ARG A 104 9.06 -0.88 10.60
C ARG A 104 8.37 -0.95 9.25
N ILE A 105 8.82 -1.88 8.42
CA ILE A 105 8.09 -2.29 7.24
C ILE A 105 7.26 -3.51 7.64
N TYR A 106 5.96 -3.46 7.41
CA TYR A 106 5.07 -4.53 7.83
C TYR A 106 5.07 -5.68 6.84
N ILE A 107 5.08 -6.89 7.35
CA ILE A 107 4.92 -8.12 6.56
C ILE A 107 3.47 -8.54 6.70
N VAL A 108 2.80 -8.74 5.58
CA VAL A 108 1.39 -9.14 5.54
C VAL A 108 1.21 -10.42 4.73
N ASN A 109 0.19 -11.19 5.08
CA ASN A 109 -0.28 -12.30 4.27
C ASN A 109 -1.55 -11.86 3.51
N PRO A 110 -1.49 -11.67 2.17
CA PRO A 110 -2.63 -11.24 1.38
C PRO A 110 -3.80 -12.23 1.34
N LYS A 111 -3.55 -13.53 1.55
CA LYS A 111 -4.62 -14.54 1.58
C LYS A 111 -5.43 -14.51 2.86
N THR A 112 -4.81 -14.20 3.98
CA THR A 112 -5.48 -14.17 5.29
C THR A 112 -5.85 -12.76 5.73
N TYR A 113 -5.39 -11.73 4.99
CA TYR A 113 -5.58 -10.32 5.32
C TYR A 113 -5.00 -9.93 6.69
N GLN A 114 -3.88 -10.52 7.07
CA GLN A 114 -3.26 -10.32 8.38
C GLN A 114 -1.84 -9.81 8.29
N ILE A 115 -1.45 -8.99 9.26
CA ILE A 115 -0.06 -8.65 9.54
C ILE A 115 0.58 -9.88 10.20
N THR A 116 1.70 -10.35 9.65
CA THR A 116 2.38 -11.57 10.09
C THR A 116 3.75 -11.31 10.71
N GLY A 117 4.28 -10.11 10.55
CA GLY A 117 5.59 -9.74 11.09
C GLY A 117 6.05 -8.37 10.65
N TYR A 118 7.31 -8.08 10.90
CA TYR A 118 7.92 -6.79 10.63
C TYR A 118 9.37 -6.96 10.15
N VAL A 119 9.77 -6.11 9.21
CA VAL A 119 11.18 -5.83 8.96
C VAL A 119 11.56 -4.66 9.85
N GLU A 120 12.44 -4.90 10.82
CA GLU A 120 12.95 -3.86 11.72
C GLU A 120 13.98 -2.99 11.01
N THR A 121 13.97 -1.71 11.31
CA THR A 121 15.00 -0.75 10.88
C THR A 121 15.63 -0.07 12.09
N ASP A 122 16.68 0.71 11.85
CA ASP A 122 17.36 1.50 12.88
C ASP A 122 16.78 2.92 13.02
N MET A 123 15.63 3.20 12.40
CA MET A 123 14.96 4.50 12.47
C MET A 123 14.13 4.65 13.75
N ASP A 124 13.90 5.90 14.15
CA ASP A 124 13.03 6.22 15.28
C ASP A 124 11.55 6.20 14.90
N PHE A 125 10.68 5.92 15.86
CA PHE A 125 9.22 5.89 15.66
C PHE A 125 8.63 7.25 15.26
N GLU A 126 9.24 8.35 15.65
CA GLU A 126 8.75 9.69 15.33
C GLU A 126 9.12 10.15 13.92
N THR A 127 10.19 9.60 13.35
CA THR A 127 10.77 10.06 12.07
C THR A 127 10.93 8.94 11.05
N GLY A 128 10.69 7.69 11.46
CA GLY A 128 10.83 6.53 10.59
C GLY A 128 9.80 6.55 9.47
N SER A 129 10.28 6.46 8.23
CA SER A 129 9.42 6.54 7.05
C SER A 129 10.07 5.83 5.88
N THR A 130 9.33 4.89 5.30
CA THR A 130 9.70 4.21 4.06
C THR A 130 8.60 4.37 3.03
N GLU A 131 8.98 4.40 1.76
CA GLU A 131 8.10 4.75 0.65
C GLU A 131 8.06 3.66 -0.42
N GLN A 132 8.35 4.01 -1.64
CA GLN A 132 8.27 3.09 -2.78
C GLN A 132 9.28 1.95 -2.66
N MET A 133 8.90 0.81 -3.21
CA MET A 133 9.73 -0.39 -3.23
C MET A 133 9.95 -0.86 -4.65
N VAL A 134 11.16 -1.36 -4.92
CA VAL A 134 11.51 -2.09 -6.13
C VAL A 134 12.29 -3.34 -5.74
N GLN A 135 12.07 -4.42 -6.47
CA GLN A 135 12.73 -5.69 -6.22
C GLN A 135 13.69 -6.05 -7.34
N TYR A 136 14.87 -6.51 -6.98
CA TYR A 136 15.82 -7.16 -7.86
C TYR A 136 16.32 -8.43 -7.18
N ASP A 137 16.07 -9.58 -7.83
CA ASP A 137 16.33 -10.91 -7.27
C ASP A 137 15.65 -11.06 -5.90
N LYS A 138 16.37 -11.44 -4.87
CA LYS A 138 15.89 -11.57 -3.49
C LYS A 138 15.91 -10.26 -2.69
N TYR A 139 16.35 -9.16 -3.27
CA TYR A 139 16.50 -7.90 -2.57
C TYR A 139 15.37 -6.91 -2.91
N VAL A 140 14.78 -6.33 -1.88
CA VAL A 140 13.86 -5.20 -2.00
C VAL A 140 14.58 -3.94 -1.57
N PHE A 141 14.49 -2.93 -2.41
CA PHE A 141 15.04 -1.60 -2.17
C PHE A 141 13.88 -0.66 -1.86
N THR A 142 14.00 0.11 -0.79
CA THR A 142 13.01 1.13 -0.44
C THR A 142 13.69 2.43 -0.06
N ASN A 143 13.19 3.54 -0.62
CA ASN A 143 13.65 4.87 -0.22
C ASN A 143 13.03 5.27 1.12
N CYS A 144 13.78 6.02 1.89
CA CYS A 144 13.29 6.67 3.09
C CYS A 144 12.75 8.07 2.76
N TRP A 145 11.81 8.57 3.56
CA TRP A 145 11.19 9.86 3.31
C TRP A 145 11.53 10.87 4.41
N SER A 146 11.68 12.12 3.97
CA SER A 146 11.78 13.32 4.81
C SER A 146 13.01 13.44 5.71
N TYR A 147 13.22 12.57 6.67
CA TYR A 147 14.27 12.69 7.69
C TYR A 147 15.50 11.83 7.43
N GLN A 148 15.45 10.99 6.42
CA GLN A 148 16.49 10.02 6.10
C GLN A 148 16.91 10.16 4.64
N ASN A 149 18.20 10.27 4.37
CA ASN A 149 18.75 10.37 3.02
C ASN A 149 19.43 9.06 2.62
N ARG A 150 18.66 8.00 2.51
CA ARG A 150 19.17 6.67 2.17
C ARG A 150 18.11 5.77 1.52
N ILE A 151 18.59 4.71 0.90
CA ILE A 151 17.78 3.59 0.43
C ILE A 151 18.16 2.40 1.29
N LEU A 152 17.18 1.73 1.87
CA LEU A 152 17.38 0.47 2.59
C LEU A 152 17.34 -0.70 1.61
N VAL A 153 18.19 -1.69 1.82
CA VAL A 153 18.22 -2.97 1.10
C VAL A 153 17.77 -4.07 2.03
N ILE A 154 16.71 -4.78 1.67
CA ILE A 154 16.10 -5.81 2.47
C ILE A 154 16.32 -7.16 1.79
N ASP A 155 16.87 -8.13 2.50
CA ASP A 155 16.92 -9.53 2.06
C ASP A 155 15.58 -10.21 2.38
N THR A 156 14.85 -10.62 1.34
CA THR A 156 13.49 -11.17 1.46
C THR A 156 13.46 -12.62 2.00
N GLU A 157 14.60 -13.30 2.04
CA GLU A 157 14.73 -14.63 2.62
C GLU A 157 14.84 -14.56 4.15
N THR A 158 15.44 -13.49 4.68
CA THR A 158 15.62 -13.28 6.12
C THR A 158 14.70 -12.22 6.72
N ASP A 159 14.04 -11.42 5.88
CA ASP A 159 13.24 -10.25 6.28
C ASP A 159 14.04 -9.23 7.13
N LYS A 160 15.26 -8.99 6.73
CA LYS A 160 16.17 -8.06 7.43
C LYS A 160 16.76 -7.04 6.48
N VAL A 161 16.95 -5.82 6.98
CA VAL A 161 17.80 -4.83 6.34
C VAL A 161 19.22 -5.40 6.34
N CYS A 162 19.81 -5.60 5.18
CA CYS A 162 21.15 -6.16 5.00
C CYS A 162 22.17 -5.14 4.51
N ASP A 163 21.72 -4.03 3.91
CA ASP A 163 22.58 -2.97 3.40
C ASP A 163 21.81 -1.65 3.29
N GLN A 164 22.54 -0.57 3.03
CA GLN A 164 21.96 0.75 2.74
C GLN A 164 22.82 1.51 1.72
N ILE A 165 22.17 2.32 0.92
CA ILE A 165 22.80 3.22 -0.06
C ILE A 165 22.53 4.66 0.40
N THR A 166 23.58 5.46 0.56
CA THR A 166 23.52 6.87 0.97
C THR A 166 24.01 7.79 -0.14
#